data_101c852bb0b68f359f6adb3611844690
#
_entry.id   101c852bb0b68f359f6adb3611844690
#
_cell.length_a   1.000
_cell.length_b   1.000
_cell.length_c   1.000
_cell.angle_alpha   90.00
_cell.angle_beta   90.00
_cell.angle_gamma   90.00
#
_symmetry.space_group_name_H-M   'P 1'
#
loop_
_entity.id
_entity.type
_entity.pdbx_description
1 polymer ?
#
loop_
_entity_poly.entity_id
_entity_poly.type
_entity_poly.pdbx_seq_one_letter_code
_entity_poly.pdbx_strand_id
1 'polypeptide(L)'
;MNNETLLAPADLASFEANAAHVAELLRALGNTRRLMVMCKLAECGEMRVSALAQEVGLSQSALSQHLAKMRAEGLVDFRREAQTAWYRIAD
;
A
#
# COMPACT_ATOMS: atom_id res chain seq x y z
N MET A 1 -1.11 -12.57 -34.13
CA MET A 1 -2.30 -12.19 -33.39
C MET A 1 -2.64 -10.72 -33.67
N ASN A 2 -3.88 -10.47 -33.93
CA ASN A 2 -4.33 -9.11 -34.23
C ASN A 2 -4.85 -8.43 -32.95
N ASN A 3 -4.15 -7.42 -32.48
CA ASN A 3 -4.52 -6.72 -31.25
C ASN A 3 -5.81 -5.90 -31.39
N GLU A 4 -6.21 -5.61 -32.62
CA GLU A 4 -7.43 -4.86 -32.86
C GLU A 4 -8.70 -5.58 -32.42
N THR A 5 -8.63 -6.89 -32.31
CA THR A 5 -9.77 -7.70 -31.88
C THR A 5 -9.90 -7.85 -30.38
N LEU A 6 -8.92 -7.36 -29.61
CA LEU A 6 -8.90 -7.54 -28.17
C LEU A 6 -9.91 -6.65 -27.45
N LEU A 7 -10.11 -5.43 -27.97
CA LEU A 7 -11.01 -4.47 -27.33
C LEU A 7 -11.85 -3.76 -28.37
N ALA A 8 -13.15 -3.70 -28.13
CA ALA A 8 -14.04 -2.83 -28.89
C ALA A 8 -13.83 -1.38 -28.44
N PRO A 9 -14.21 -0.38 -29.27
CA PRO A 9 -14.04 1.03 -28.91
C PRO A 9 -14.66 1.40 -27.56
N ALA A 10 -15.84 0.86 -27.24
CA ALA A 10 -16.50 1.11 -25.96
C ALA A 10 -15.73 0.50 -24.81
N ASP A 11 -15.17 -0.70 -25.02
CA ASP A 11 -14.35 -1.37 -24.02
C ASP A 11 -13.04 -0.64 -23.81
N LEU A 12 -12.48 -0.08 -24.87
CA LEU A 12 -11.24 0.69 -24.78
C LEU A 12 -11.43 1.95 -23.95
N ALA A 13 -12.53 2.68 -24.14
CA ALA A 13 -12.83 3.87 -23.35
C ALA A 13 -12.99 3.52 -21.86
N SER A 14 -13.69 2.44 -21.58
CA SER A 14 -13.89 1.93 -20.25
C SER A 14 -12.56 1.48 -19.62
N PHE A 15 -11.74 0.80 -20.41
CA PHE A 15 -10.42 0.36 -20.00
C PHE A 15 -9.53 1.56 -19.66
N GLU A 16 -9.54 2.60 -20.48
CA GLU A 16 -8.74 3.79 -20.22
C GLU A 16 -9.14 4.50 -18.94
N ALA A 17 -10.44 4.61 -18.66
CA ALA A 17 -10.94 5.19 -17.42
C ALA A 17 -10.53 4.36 -16.23
N ASN A 18 -10.66 3.03 -16.34
CA ASN A 18 -10.25 2.12 -15.27
C ASN A 18 -8.74 2.07 -15.11
N ALA A 19 -8.00 2.19 -16.22
CA ALA A 19 -6.54 2.19 -16.19
C ALA A 19 -6.00 3.37 -15.39
N ALA A 20 -6.60 4.55 -15.54
CA ALA A 20 -6.20 5.72 -14.76
C ALA A 20 -6.41 5.49 -13.27
N HIS A 21 -7.56 4.93 -12.91
CA HIS A 21 -7.86 4.60 -11.50
C HIS A 21 -6.91 3.53 -10.96
N VAL A 22 -6.70 2.46 -11.71
CA VAL A 22 -5.78 1.38 -11.33
C VAL A 22 -4.36 1.91 -11.21
N ALA A 23 -3.93 2.79 -12.12
CA ALA A 23 -2.61 3.40 -12.07
C ALA A 23 -2.41 4.21 -10.79
N GLU A 24 -3.44 4.91 -10.33
CA GLU A 24 -3.38 5.64 -9.06
C GLU A 24 -3.21 4.68 -7.88
N LEU A 25 -3.97 3.60 -7.88
CA LEU A 25 -3.86 2.58 -6.83
C LEU A 25 -2.48 1.94 -6.85
N LEU A 26 -1.97 1.60 -8.02
CA LEU A 26 -0.65 1.01 -8.17
C LEU A 26 0.45 2.00 -7.76
N ARG A 27 0.26 3.29 -8.03
CA ARG A 27 1.21 4.30 -7.59
C ARG A 27 1.25 4.41 -6.08
N ALA A 28 0.08 4.36 -5.45
CA ALA A 28 -0.03 4.37 -3.99
C ALA A 28 0.64 3.15 -3.37
N LEU A 29 0.55 2.00 -4.03
CA LEU A 29 1.15 0.74 -3.58
C LEU A 29 2.45 0.41 -4.32
N GLY A 30 2.87 1.28 -5.24
CA GLY A 30 3.89 1.00 -6.26
C GLY A 30 5.31 0.87 -5.77
N ASN A 31 5.49 0.78 -4.48
CA ASN A 31 6.78 0.52 -3.87
C ASN A 31 6.68 -0.86 -3.22
N THR A 32 7.61 -1.76 -3.57
CA THR A 32 7.62 -3.12 -3.03
C THR A 32 7.58 -3.11 -1.50
N ARG A 33 8.29 -2.18 -0.87
CA ARG A 33 8.33 -2.08 0.60
C ARG A 33 6.97 -1.70 1.17
N ARG A 34 6.25 -0.79 0.52
CA ARG A 34 4.89 -0.41 0.94
C ARG A 34 3.95 -1.60 0.87
N LEU A 35 4.02 -2.35 -0.23
CA LEU A 35 3.20 -3.54 -0.39
C LEU A 35 3.53 -4.57 0.69
N MET A 36 4.81 -4.78 0.97
CA MET A 36 5.23 -5.69 2.03
C MET A 36 4.71 -5.26 3.40
N VAL A 37 4.72 -3.97 3.68
CA VAL A 37 4.16 -3.42 4.92
C VAL A 37 2.68 -3.80 5.04
N MET A 38 1.91 -3.56 3.98
CA MET A 38 0.48 -3.90 3.97
C MET A 38 0.26 -5.38 4.17
N CYS A 39 1.05 -6.23 3.51
CA CYS A 39 0.95 -7.67 3.65
C CYS A 39 1.24 -8.12 5.09
N LYS A 40 2.28 -7.58 5.70
CA LYS A 40 2.62 -7.94 7.08
C LYS A 40 1.55 -7.49 8.08
N LEU A 41 1.01 -6.31 7.88
CA LEU A 41 -0.07 -5.84 8.75
C LEU A 41 -1.35 -6.66 8.55
N ALA A 42 -1.63 -7.09 7.32
CA ALA A 42 -2.77 -7.97 7.06
C ALA A 42 -2.59 -9.33 7.75
N GLU A 43 -1.37 -9.87 7.76
CA GLU A 43 -1.06 -11.14 8.43
C GLU A 43 -1.17 -11.04 9.94
N CYS A 44 -0.59 -10.00 10.52
CA CYS A 44 -0.39 -9.91 11.97
C CYS A 44 -1.45 -9.09 12.69
N GLY A 45 -2.22 -8.31 11.96
CA GLY A 45 -3.22 -7.40 12.53
C GLY A 45 -2.61 -6.10 12.99
N GLU A 46 -1.73 -6.14 13.96
CA GLU A 46 -1.02 -4.95 14.46
C GLU A 46 0.45 -5.27 14.63
N MET A 47 1.31 -4.28 14.36
CA MET A 47 2.74 -4.43 14.59
C MET A 47 3.34 -3.11 15.04
N ARG A 48 4.33 -3.19 15.91
CA ARG A 48 5.14 -2.03 16.27
C ARG A 48 6.19 -1.78 15.18
N VAL A 49 6.66 -0.54 15.10
CA VAL A 49 7.57 -0.10 14.04
C VAL A 49 8.84 -0.95 13.97
N SER A 50 9.44 -1.24 15.12
CA SER A 50 10.69 -2.00 15.16
C SER A 50 10.56 -3.40 14.56
N ALA A 51 9.48 -4.09 14.89
CA ALA A 51 9.21 -5.43 14.37
C ALA A 51 8.88 -5.38 12.87
N LEU A 52 8.07 -4.42 12.46
CA LEU A 52 7.68 -4.26 11.07
C LEU A 52 8.90 -3.90 10.20
N ALA A 53 9.76 -3.01 10.67
CA ALA A 53 10.98 -2.63 9.98
C ALA A 53 11.87 -3.85 9.72
N GLN A 54 12.03 -4.69 10.71
CA GLN A 54 12.81 -5.91 10.59
C GLN A 54 12.22 -6.85 9.54
N GLU A 55 10.90 -7.01 9.53
CA GLU A 55 10.22 -7.89 8.60
C GLU A 55 10.32 -7.41 7.15
N VAL A 56 10.29 -6.11 6.92
CA VAL A 56 10.32 -5.58 5.56
C VAL A 56 11.71 -5.14 5.12
N GLY A 57 12.73 -5.33 5.97
CA GLY A 57 14.10 -5.03 5.62
C GLY A 57 14.41 -3.56 5.47
N LEU A 58 13.83 -2.72 6.33
CA LEU A 58 14.08 -1.29 6.35
C LEU A 58 14.59 -0.85 7.71
N SER A 59 15.27 0.30 7.73
CA SER A 59 15.56 0.96 9.01
C SER A 59 14.25 1.49 9.60
N GLN A 60 14.20 1.69 10.89
CA GLN A 60 13.01 2.27 11.53
C GLN A 60 12.73 3.66 11.01
N SER A 61 13.79 4.43 10.75
CA SER A 61 13.67 5.77 10.21
C SER A 61 13.01 5.78 8.82
N ALA A 62 13.48 4.90 7.92
CA ALA A 62 12.92 4.78 6.58
C ALA A 62 11.46 4.30 6.64
N LEU A 63 11.20 3.29 7.47
CA LEU A 63 9.84 2.78 7.63
C LEU A 63 8.90 3.85 8.19
N SER A 64 9.35 4.62 9.17
CA SER A 64 8.54 5.69 9.75
C SER A 64 8.11 6.71 8.70
N GLN A 65 8.98 7.03 7.75
CA GLN A 65 8.65 7.92 6.65
C GLN A 65 7.59 7.30 5.74
N HIS A 66 7.72 6.01 5.42
CA HIS A 66 6.71 5.30 4.63
C HIS A 66 5.36 5.26 5.36
N LEU A 67 5.37 4.95 6.65
CA LEU A 67 4.15 4.86 7.44
C LEU A 67 3.44 6.22 7.56
N ALA A 68 4.19 7.30 7.73
CA ALA A 68 3.61 8.63 7.79
C ALA A 68 2.87 8.96 6.50
N LYS A 69 3.47 8.64 5.36
CA LYS A 69 2.88 8.86 4.05
C LYS A 69 1.65 7.97 3.84
N MET A 70 1.77 6.70 4.18
CA MET A 70 0.66 5.74 4.06
C MET A 70 -0.51 6.13 4.97
N ARG A 71 -0.22 6.66 6.14
CA ARG A 71 -1.25 7.15 7.05
C ARG A 71 -1.96 8.37 6.47
N ALA A 72 -1.21 9.31 5.90
CA ALA A 72 -1.78 10.47 5.24
C ALA A 72 -2.70 10.06 4.07
N GLU A 73 -2.38 8.96 3.41
CA GLU A 73 -3.17 8.40 2.32
C GLU A 73 -4.34 7.53 2.80
N GLY A 74 -4.49 7.35 4.10
CA GLY A 74 -5.59 6.56 4.66
C GLY A 74 -5.41 5.05 4.59
N LEU A 75 -4.18 4.58 4.33
CA LEU A 75 -3.91 3.15 4.20
C LEU A 75 -3.65 2.46 5.52
N VAL A 76 -3.01 3.16 6.45
CA VAL A 76 -2.68 2.63 7.78
C VAL A 76 -3.09 3.61 8.86
N ASP A 77 -3.22 3.08 10.06
CA ASP A 77 -3.52 3.86 11.25
C ASP A 77 -2.69 3.29 12.39
N PHE A 78 -2.69 3.95 13.54
CA PHE A 78 -2.00 3.42 14.70
C PHE A 78 -2.71 3.80 15.99
N ARG A 79 -2.46 3.01 17.01
CA ARG A 79 -2.84 3.34 18.39
C ARG A 79 -1.58 3.36 19.23
N ARG A 80 -1.61 4.09 20.32
CA ARG A 80 -0.52 4.10 21.28
C ARG A 80 -0.88 3.31 22.51
N GLU A 81 0.11 2.54 22.97
CA GLU A 81 0.03 1.85 24.23
C GLU A 81 1.34 2.14 24.96
N ALA A 82 1.27 2.90 26.03
CA ALA A 82 2.44 3.47 26.69
C ALA A 82 3.22 4.31 25.66
N GLN A 83 4.48 3.96 25.38
CA GLN A 83 5.30 4.70 24.41
C GLN A 83 5.38 3.99 23.07
N THR A 84 4.65 2.89 22.88
CA THR A 84 4.69 2.10 21.67
C THR A 84 3.53 2.43 20.76
N ALA A 85 3.83 2.71 19.50
CA ALA A 85 2.81 2.86 18.45
C ALA A 85 2.63 1.52 17.78
N TRP A 86 1.38 1.07 17.71
CA TRP A 86 0.98 -0.16 17.05
C TRP A 86 0.25 0.17 15.78
N TYR A 87 0.86 -0.16 14.65
CA TYR A 87 0.30 0.14 13.33
C TYR A 87 -0.59 -0.99 12.85
N ARG A 88 -1.62 -0.63 12.11
CA ARG A 88 -2.59 -1.57 11.52
C ARG A 88 -3.10 -0.99 10.21
N ILE A 89 -3.73 -1.84 9.42
CA ILE A 89 -4.41 -1.38 8.21
C ILE A 89 -5.63 -0.56 8.65
N ALA A 90 -5.82 0.60 8.05
CA ALA A 90 -6.94 1.47 8.36
C ALA A 90 -8.26 0.86 7.84
N ASP A 91 -9.32 1.10 8.57
CA ASP A 91 -10.66 0.68 8.14
C ASP A 91 -11.24 1.60 7.08
#